data_354e3742c83408847fee13d06ab3c89f
#
_entry.id   354e3742c83408847fee13d06ab3c89f
#
_cell.length_a   1.000
_cell.length_b   1.000
_cell.length_c   1.000
_cell.angle_alpha   90.00
_cell.angle_beta   90.00
_cell.angle_gamma   90.00
#
_symmetry.space_group_name_H-M   'P 1'
#
loop_
_entity.id
_entity.type
_entity.pdbx_description
1 polymer ?
#
loop_
_entity_poly.entity_id
_entity_poly.type
_entity_poly.pdbx_seq_one_letter_code
_entity_poly.pdbx_strand_id
1 'polypeptide(L)'
;DMGARIPKGVLLVGPPGTGKTLLARAVAGEANVPFFSISGSDFVEMYVGVGASRVRDLFDQAKKNSPSIIFIDEIDAVGRHRGAGMGGGHDEREQTLNQLLVEMDGFGANEGVIVIAATNRPDILDPALLRPGRFDRQVTVNYPDTKGRVAILKVHAKGKPIAPDVDFESIAHATVGFTGADLENLLNEAALLAARTGKKAITMAEIDEAALKVEVGSEKKSHKMNEKAKRLTAYHEAGHAVSNFYLDHVDPVHQISIIPRGMAGGYTLHRPTEDKNYTSKNEMLDSLVGLLGGRVAEALVIGDVSTGASNDIERATEI
;
A
#
# COMPACT_ATOMS: atom_id res chain seq x y z
N ASP A 1 -0.12 2.85 40.21
CA ASP A 1 0.80 3.92 39.81
C ASP A 1 2.24 3.43 39.86
N MET A 2 2.72 2.99 38.71
CA MET A 2 4.08 2.43 38.54
C MET A 2 5.13 3.49 38.20
N GLY A 3 4.80 4.80 38.24
CA GLY A 3 5.70 5.91 37.90
C GLY A 3 6.13 5.99 36.42
N ALA A 4 5.47 5.25 35.53
CA ALA A 4 5.76 5.31 34.11
C ALA A 4 5.30 6.62 33.48
N ARG A 5 6.10 7.17 32.57
CA ARG A 5 5.70 8.34 31.78
C ARG A 5 4.82 7.91 30.61
N ILE A 6 3.71 8.61 30.41
CA ILE A 6 2.84 8.42 29.24
C ILE A 6 3.60 8.97 28.03
N PRO A 7 3.72 8.20 26.91
CA PRO A 7 4.33 8.71 25.68
C PRO A 7 3.49 9.86 25.12
N LYS A 8 4.16 10.93 24.67
CA LYS A 8 3.50 12.08 24.01
C LYS A 8 3.20 11.83 22.55
N GLY A 9 4.10 11.10 21.88
CA GLY A 9 4.06 10.87 20.45
C GLY A 9 4.23 9.40 20.08
N VAL A 10 3.41 8.93 19.15
CA VAL A 10 3.47 7.59 18.57
C VAL A 10 3.59 7.71 17.06
N LEU A 11 4.55 7.03 16.47
CA LEU A 11 4.74 6.97 15.02
C LEU A 11 4.22 5.63 14.48
N LEU A 12 3.21 5.69 13.63
CA LEU A 12 2.72 4.54 12.87
C LEU A 12 3.52 4.43 11.56
N VAL A 13 4.18 3.31 11.36
CA VAL A 13 5.04 3.05 10.21
C VAL A 13 4.50 1.86 9.43
N GLY A 14 4.44 1.98 8.13
CA GLY A 14 4.02 0.86 7.28
C GLY A 14 3.67 1.29 5.86
N PRO A 15 3.47 0.31 4.96
CA PRO A 15 3.08 0.58 3.58
C PRO A 15 1.79 1.42 3.50
N PRO A 16 1.59 2.16 2.40
CA PRO A 16 0.33 2.89 2.20
C PRO A 16 -0.86 1.94 2.13
N GLY A 17 -2.02 2.40 2.60
CA GLY A 17 -3.26 1.61 2.55
C GLY A 17 -3.40 0.50 3.61
N THR A 18 -2.49 0.40 4.57
CA THR A 18 -2.54 -0.62 5.64
C THR A 18 -3.45 -0.27 6.82
N GLY A 19 -4.07 0.92 6.80
CA GLY A 19 -5.06 1.30 7.81
C GLY A 19 -4.51 2.13 8.97
N LYS A 20 -3.38 2.81 8.82
CA LYS A 20 -2.78 3.66 9.88
C LYS A 20 -3.74 4.74 10.37
N THR A 21 -4.44 5.42 9.46
CA THR A 21 -5.46 6.44 9.81
C THR A 21 -6.64 5.83 10.55
N LEU A 22 -7.13 4.67 10.12
CA LEU A 22 -8.22 3.96 10.79
C LEU A 22 -7.83 3.52 12.19
N LEU A 23 -6.60 3.07 12.38
CA LEU A 23 -6.08 2.69 13.68
C LEU A 23 -6.06 3.89 14.64
N ALA A 24 -5.57 5.05 14.19
CA ALA A 24 -5.56 6.27 14.99
C ALA A 24 -6.98 6.71 15.38
N ARG A 25 -7.93 6.65 14.45
CA ARG A 25 -9.35 6.93 14.74
C ARG A 25 -9.96 5.94 15.71
N ALA A 26 -9.63 4.66 15.59
CA ALA A 26 -10.11 3.63 16.48
C ALA A 26 -9.61 3.86 17.94
N VAL A 27 -8.36 4.27 18.09
CA VAL A 27 -7.80 4.64 19.41
C VAL A 27 -8.56 5.81 20.01
N ALA A 28 -8.84 6.86 19.23
CA ALA A 28 -9.61 8.00 19.73
C ALA A 28 -11.06 7.63 20.07
N GLY A 29 -11.69 6.79 19.25
CA GLY A 29 -13.04 6.28 19.49
C GLY A 29 -13.13 5.42 20.76
N GLU A 30 -12.18 4.51 20.96
CA GLU A 30 -12.12 3.67 22.16
C GLU A 30 -11.85 4.49 23.44
N ALA A 31 -10.97 5.50 23.33
CA ALA A 31 -10.70 6.43 24.42
C ALA A 31 -11.82 7.46 24.64
N ASN A 32 -12.77 7.57 23.73
CA ASN A 32 -13.84 8.56 23.72
C ASN A 32 -13.34 10.00 23.89
N VAL A 33 -12.34 10.38 23.08
CA VAL A 33 -11.71 11.70 23.09
C VAL A 33 -11.80 12.37 21.72
N PRO A 34 -11.75 13.71 21.64
CA PRO A 34 -11.69 14.45 20.40
C PRO A 34 -10.48 14.03 19.53
N PHE A 35 -10.71 13.98 18.22
CA PHE A 35 -9.73 13.59 17.21
C PHE A 35 -9.51 14.71 16.21
N PHE A 36 -8.30 15.24 16.16
CA PHE A 36 -7.90 16.29 15.21
C PHE A 36 -6.95 15.69 14.18
N SER A 37 -7.39 15.66 12.92
CA SER A 37 -6.62 15.04 11.83
C SER A 37 -6.17 16.08 10.82
N ILE A 38 -4.91 15.99 10.39
CA ILE A 38 -4.33 16.81 9.34
C ILE A 38 -3.33 15.97 8.53
N SER A 39 -3.13 16.30 7.25
CA SER A 39 -2.03 15.76 6.46
C SER A 39 -0.80 16.64 6.54
N GLY A 40 0.39 16.03 6.60
CA GLY A 40 1.66 16.77 6.53
C GLY A 40 1.78 17.60 5.25
N SER A 41 1.19 17.14 4.14
CA SER A 41 1.13 17.89 2.89
C SER A 41 0.36 19.20 3.00
N ASP A 42 -0.65 19.27 3.85
CA ASP A 42 -1.45 20.50 4.07
C ASP A 42 -0.63 21.64 4.69
N PHE A 43 0.49 21.32 5.33
CA PHE A 43 1.39 22.31 5.89
C PHE A 43 2.38 22.89 4.86
N VAL A 44 2.54 22.25 3.71
CA VAL A 44 3.59 22.56 2.71
C VAL A 44 3.05 23.31 1.50
N GLU A 45 1.75 23.31 1.28
CA GLU A 45 1.12 23.83 0.05
C GLU A 45 1.00 25.35 -0.04
N MET A 46 1.49 26.14 0.96
CA MET A 46 1.17 27.54 1.02
C MET A 46 2.36 28.46 1.32
N TYR A 47 2.10 29.76 1.30
CA TYR A 47 3.04 30.87 1.53
C TYR A 47 3.86 30.72 2.81
N VAL A 48 5.05 31.28 2.81
CA VAL A 48 6.01 31.27 3.93
C VAL A 48 5.34 31.63 5.26
N GLY A 49 5.49 30.78 6.27
CA GLY A 49 4.97 30.96 7.63
C GLY A 49 3.55 30.45 7.88
N VAL A 50 2.78 30.08 6.86
CA VAL A 50 1.40 29.56 7.03
C VAL A 50 1.42 28.16 7.64
N GLY A 51 2.36 27.30 7.25
CA GLY A 51 2.51 25.95 7.81
C GLY A 51 2.78 25.98 9.31
N ALA A 52 3.70 26.80 9.78
CA ALA A 52 4.01 26.96 11.21
C ALA A 52 2.79 27.46 12.00
N SER A 53 2.04 28.42 11.44
CA SER A 53 0.79 28.94 12.05
C SER A 53 -0.25 27.84 12.19
N ARG A 54 -0.46 27.03 11.17
CA ARG A 54 -1.39 25.89 11.21
C ARG A 54 -1.01 24.83 12.25
N VAL A 55 0.27 24.56 12.41
CA VAL A 55 0.75 23.67 13.48
C VAL A 55 0.38 24.23 14.85
N ARG A 56 0.64 25.51 15.11
CA ARG A 56 0.26 26.16 16.38
C ARG A 56 -1.24 26.08 16.63
N ASP A 57 -2.06 26.44 15.65
CA ASP A 57 -3.52 26.44 15.77
C ASP A 57 -4.05 25.03 16.09
N LEU A 58 -3.50 24.00 15.44
CA LEU A 58 -3.86 22.61 15.67
C LEU A 58 -3.57 22.18 17.12
N PHE A 59 -2.36 22.49 17.63
CA PHE A 59 -2.01 22.15 19.01
C PHE A 59 -2.80 22.96 20.02
N ASP A 60 -3.07 24.22 19.78
CA ASP A 60 -3.91 25.08 20.63
C ASP A 60 -5.34 24.53 20.73
N GLN A 61 -5.92 24.11 19.62
CA GLN A 61 -7.25 23.48 19.61
C GLN A 61 -7.26 22.16 20.40
N ALA A 62 -6.25 21.33 20.21
CA ALA A 62 -6.14 20.07 20.95
C ALA A 62 -5.98 20.28 22.44
N LYS A 63 -5.17 21.25 22.87
CA LYS A 63 -4.99 21.59 24.30
C LYS A 63 -6.29 22.11 24.93
N LYS A 64 -7.03 22.95 24.21
CA LYS A 64 -8.33 23.47 24.68
C LYS A 64 -9.39 22.38 24.86
N ASN A 65 -9.27 21.30 24.10
CA ASN A 65 -10.20 20.17 24.13
C ASN A 65 -9.59 18.90 24.76
N SER A 66 -8.59 19.08 25.61
CA SER A 66 -7.94 17.97 26.33
C SER A 66 -8.93 17.25 27.25
N PRO A 67 -8.88 15.90 27.38
CA PRO A 67 -7.96 15.01 26.65
C PRO A 67 -8.32 14.85 25.18
N SER A 68 -7.30 14.84 24.29
CA SER A 68 -7.50 14.78 22.85
C SER A 68 -6.36 14.05 22.13
N ILE A 69 -6.61 13.64 20.88
CA ILE A 69 -5.61 13.04 20.00
C ILE A 69 -5.45 13.92 18.77
N ILE A 70 -4.20 14.25 18.43
CA ILE A 70 -3.80 14.83 17.15
C ILE A 70 -3.28 13.70 16.27
N PHE A 71 -3.76 13.62 15.04
CA PHE A 71 -3.24 12.71 14.03
C PHE A 71 -2.65 13.48 12.86
N ILE A 72 -1.39 13.22 12.55
CA ILE A 72 -0.66 13.83 11.43
C ILE A 72 -0.32 12.72 10.45
N ASP A 73 -1.07 12.65 9.34
CA ASP A 73 -0.76 11.73 8.25
C ASP A 73 0.38 12.28 7.39
N GLU A 74 1.09 11.40 6.70
CA GLU A 74 2.19 11.77 5.80
C GLU A 74 3.19 12.75 6.44
N ILE A 75 3.62 12.46 7.66
CA ILE A 75 4.53 13.35 8.40
C ILE A 75 5.86 13.59 7.68
N ASP A 76 6.26 12.66 6.82
CA ASP A 76 7.44 12.78 5.98
C ASP A 76 7.38 13.96 4.98
N ALA A 77 6.18 14.47 4.67
CA ALA A 77 6.04 15.68 3.86
C ALA A 77 6.67 16.91 4.55
N VAL A 78 6.64 16.97 5.89
CA VAL A 78 7.18 18.05 6.71
C VAL A 78 8.51 17.66 7.35
N GLY A 79 8.62 16.39 7.76
CA GLY A 79 9.67 15.87 8.62
C GLY A 79 10.86 15.26 7.90
N ARG A 80 11.11 15.57 6.63
CA ARG A 80 12.28 15.05 5.90
C ARG A 80 13.58 15.55 6.47
N HIS A 81 14.59 14.68 6.46
CA HIS A 81 15.96 15.01 6.79
C HIS A 81 16.47 16.19 5.95
N ARG A 82 17.21 17.10 6.59
CA ARG A 82 17.85 18.26 5.96
C ARG A 82 18.91 17.81 4.97
N GLY A 83 18.55 17.73 3.68
CA GLY A 83 19.50 17.49 2.60
C GLY A 83 20.03 18.81 2.05
N ALA A 84 21.28 18.84 1.62
CA ALA A 84 21.90 19.99 0.97
C ALA A 84 21.26 20.21 -0.44
N GLY A 85 20.12 20.92 -0.48
CA GLY A 85 19.42 21.29 -1.71
C GLY A 85 19.14 22.78 -1.73
N MET A 86 19.65 23.47 -2.74
CA MET A 86 19.39 24.89 -2.97
C MET A 86 17.99 25.10 -3.53
N GLY A 87 17.10 25.81 -2.81
CA GLY A 87 15.80 26.26 -3.33
C GLY A 87 14.84 26.73 -2.25
N GLY A 88 14.12 27.82 -2.48
CA GLY A 88 13.26 28.53 -1.52
C GLY A 88 12.06 27.76 -0.92
N GLY A 89 11.80 26.52 -1.33
CA GLY A 89 10.81 25.64 -0.68
C GLY A 89 11.33 24.91 0.56
N HIS A 90 12.63 24.98 0.83
CA HIS A 90 13.26 24.34 2.01
C HIS A 90 13.01 25.13 3.29
N ASP A 91 13.00 26.46 3.23
CA ASP A 91 12.83 27.33 4.41
C ASP A 91 11.46 27.13 5.07
N GLU A 92 10.41 26.93 4.28
CA GLU A 92 9.07 26.76 4.80
C GLU A 92 8.86 25.41 5.49
N ARG A 93 9.36 24.33 4.88
CA ARG A 93 9.33 23.00 5.51
C ARG A 93 10.12 22.97 6.81
N GLU A 94 11.27 23.61 6.82
CA GLU A 94 12.12 23.69 8.00
C GLU A 94 11.45 24.48 9.12
N GLN A 95 10.80 25.60 8.80
CA GLN A 95 10.05 26.39 9.79
C GLN A 95 8.86 25.59 10.34
N THR A 96 8.13 24.87 9.50
CA THR A 96 7.01 24.04 9.92
C THR A 96 7.47 22.87 10.79
N LEU A 97 8.56 22.19 10.41
CA LEU A 97 9.18 21.15 11.23
C LEU A 97 9.63 21.68 12.59
N ASN A 98 10.33 22.82 12.61
CA ASN A 98 10.80 23.45 13.85
C ASN A 98 9.61 23.82 14.75
N GLN A 99 8.52 24.34 14.19
CA GLN A 99 7.32 24.65 14.96
C GLN A 99 6.68 23.37 15.53
N LEU A 100 6.63 22.28 14.75
CA LEU A 100 6.15 21.00 15.24
C LEU A 100 6.97 20.47 16.42
N LEU A 101 8.30 20.58 16.33
CA LEU A 101 9.20 20.19 17.41
C LEU A 101 9.00 21.05 18.66
N VAL A 102 8.83 22.37 18.49
CA VAL A 102 8.52 23.30 19.59
C VAL A 102 7.21 22.93 20.27
N GLU A 103 6.16 22.67 19.50
CA GLU A 103 4.86 22.28 20.06
C GLU A 103 4.94 20.93 20.77
N MET A 104 5.67 19.95 20.22
CA MET A 104 5.87 18.64 20.86
C MET A 104 6.64 18.77 22.19
N ASP A 105 7.63 19.66 22.26
CA ASP A 105 8.38 19.90 23.48
C ASP A 105 7.62 20.76 24.49
N GLY A 106 6.71 21.59 24.00
CA GLY A 106 5.99 22.61 24.76
C GLY A 106 4.85 22.13 25.63
N PHE A 107 4.42 20.87 25.54
CA PHE A 107 3.39 20.32 26.42
C PHE A 107 3.92 19.20 27.31
N GLY A 108 3.45 19.17 28.56
CA GLY A 108 3.81 18.16 29.55
C GLY A 108 3.04 16.84 29.34
N ALA A 109 3.59 15.76 29.90
CA ALA A 109 2.94 14.44 29.87
C ALA A 109 1.53 14.42 30.50
N ASN A 110 1.17 15.44 31.26
CA ASN A 110 -0.08 15.55 32.00
C ASN A 110 -1.11 16.46 31.32
N GLU A 111 -0.81 17.04 30.17
CA GLU A 111 -1.75 17.93 29.47
C GLU A 111 -2.83 17.20 28.66
N GLY A 112 -2.78 15.88 28.66
CA GLY A 112 -3.84 15.04 28.06
C GLY A 112 -3.90 15.06 26.53
N VAL A 113 -2.83 15.53 25.85
CA VAL A 113 -2.72 15.48 24.39
C VAL A 113 -1.75 14.40 23.99
N ILE A 114 -2.17 13.52 23.07
CA ILE A 114 -1.31 12.52 22.44
C ILE A 114 -1.24 12.82 20.95
N VAL A 115 -0.05 12.81 20.40
CA VAL A 115 0.17 13.00 18.95
C VAL A 115 0.48 11.67 18.31
N ILE A 116 -0.30 11.28 17.33
CA ILE A 116 -0.05 10.10 16.49
C ILE A 116 0.34 10.60 15.11
N ALA A 117 1.48 10.17 14.59
CA ALA A 117 1.89 10.46 13.23
C ALA A 117 1.97 9.18 12.41
N ALA A 118 1.80 9.28 11.11
CA ALA A 118 1.92 8.16 10.18
C ALA A 118 2.88 8.48 9.04
N THR A 119 3.66 7.49 8.62
CA THR A 119 4.56 7.57 7.46
C THR A 119 4.74 6.21 6.78
N ASN A 120 4.93 6.25 5.47
CA ASN A 120 5.38 5.09 4.68
C ASN A 120 6.91 5.03 4.60
N ARG A 121 7.60 6.13 4.92
CA ARG A 121 9.02 6.34 4.70
C ARG A 121 9.71 6.81 5.99
N PRO A 122 9.87 5.92 6.99
CA PRO A 122 10.56 6.26 8.23
C PRO A 122 12.06 6.58 8.01
N ASP A 123 12.64 6.05 6.94
CA ASP A 123 14.03 6.23 6.54
C ASP A 123 14.41 7.68 6.21
N ILE A 124 13.45 8.49 5.74
CA ILE A 124 13.69 9.88 5.35
C ILE A 124 13.36 10.91 6.43
N LEU A 125 12.82 10.46 7.57
CA LEU A 125 12.46 11.35 8.67
C LEU A 125 13.70 11.96 9.34
N ASP A 126 13.59 13.24 9.73
CA ASP A 126 14.60 13.90 10.52
C ASP A 126 14.73 13.20 11.89
N PRO A 127 15.95 12.80 12.30
CA PRO A 127 16.17 12.14 13.59
C PRO A 127 15.68 12.94 14.80
N ALA A 128 15.56 14.26 14.66
CA ALA A 128 15.03 15.12 15.72
C ALA A 128 13.59 14.78 16.10
N LEU A 129 12.77 14.28 15.16
CA LEU A 129 11.40 13.83 15.41
C LEU A 129 11.32 12.56 16.28
N LEU A 130 12.35 11.72 16.21
CA LEU A 130 12.40 10.42 16.87
C LEU A 130 13.08 10.46 18.24
N ARG A 131 13.48 11.64 18.72
CA ARG A 131 14.10 11.80 20.03
C ARG A 131 13.12 11.55 21.17
N PRO A 132 13.61 11.11 22.35
CA PRO A 132 12.78 10.96 23.55
C PRO A 132 11.95 12.21 23.86
N GLY A 133 10.68 12.00 24.18
CA GLY A 133 9.71 13.08 24.42
C GLY A 133 9.00 13.61 23.17
N ARG A 134 9.30 13.07 21.99
CA ARG A 134 8.62 13.35 20.71
C ARG A 134 7.98 12.06 20.21
N PHE A 135 8.27 11.60 18.99
CA PHE A 135 7.81 10.32 18.46
C PHE A 135 8.76 9.18 18.86
N ASP A 136 8.85 8.93 20.14
CA ASP A 136 9.76 7.93 20.72
C ASP A 136 9.17 6.51 20.75
N ARG A 137 7.90 6.37 20.41
CA ARG A 137 7.21 5.07 20.22
C ARG A 137 6.91 4.86 18.77
N GLN A 138 7.34 3.70 18.24
CA GLN A 138 7.03 3.28 16.88
C GLN A 138 6.17 2.03 16.89
N VAL A 139 5.13 2.03 16.08
CA VAL A 139 4.24 0.88 15.86
C VAL A 139 4.23 0.59 14.37
N THR A 140 4.66 -0.61 14.00
CA THR A 140 4.64 -1.05 12.61
C THR A 140 3.29 -1.63 12.26
N VAL A 141 2.68 -1.11 11.20
CA VAL A 141 1.42 -1.59 10.62
C VAL A 141 1.76 -2.29 9.31
N ASN A 142 1.89 -3.60 9.37
CA ASN A 142 2.28 -4.43 8.24
C ASN A 142 1.10 -4.73 7.30
N TYR A 143 1.40 -5.38 6.16
CA TYR A 143 0.38 -6.01 5.35
C TYR A 143 -0.44 -6.99 6.19
N PRO A 144 -1.75 -7.07 5.98
CA PRO A 144 -2.59 -8.03 6.72
C PRO A 144 -2.25 -9.46 6.30
N ASP A 145 -2.19 -10.35 7.27
CA ASP A 145 -2.14 -11.80 7.04
C ASP A 145 -3.50 -12.33 6.54
N THR A 146 -3.59 -13.62 6.24
CA THR A 146 -4.83 -14.23 5.73
C THR A 146 -6.02 -13.97 6.64
N LYS A 147 -5.86 -14.08 7.96
CA LYS A 147 -6.94 -13.82 8.93
C LYS A 147 -7.35 -12.36 8.93
N GLY A 148 -6.37 -11.46 8.87
CA GLY A 148 -6.58 -10.02 8.75
C GLY A 148 -7.33 -9.66 7.48
N ARG A 149 -6.98 -10.26 6.34
CA ARG A 149 -7.68 -10.05 5.07
C ARG A 149 -9.14 -10.51 5.11
N VAL A 150 -9.42 -11.67 5.73
CA VAL A 150 -10.79 -12.13 5.95
C VAL A 150 -11.58 -11.13 6.79
N ALA A 151 -11.01 -10.64 7.87
CA ALA A 151 -11.66 -9.66 8.74
C ALA A 151 -11.94 -8.34 8.00
N ILE A 152 -10.98 -7.84 7.23
CA ILE A 152 -11.12 -6.62 6.42
C ILE A 152 -12.21 -6.80 5.35
N LEU A 153 -12.21 -7.92 4.63
CA LEU A 153 -13.23 -8.24 3.63
C LEU A 153 -14.63 -8.24 4.25
N LYS A 154 -14.80 -8.86 5.41
CA LYS A 154 -16.08 -8.88 6.14
C LYS A 154 -16.56 -7.47 6.55
N VAL A 155 -15.63 -6.60 6.93
CA VAL A 155 -15.96 -5.21 7.26
C VAL A 155 -16.45 -4.45 6.04
N HIS A 156 -15.74 -4.54 4.91
CA HIS A 156 -16.11 -3.84 3.68
C HIS A 156 -17.26 -4.48 2.90
N ALA A 157 -17.61 -5.73 3.22
CA ALA A 157 -18.80 -6.40 2.70
C ALA A 157 -20.11 -5.92 3.34
N LYS A 158 -20.03 -5.29 4.53
CA LYS A 158 -21.23 -4.77 5.21
C LYS A 158 -21.96 -3.77 4.31
N GLY A 159 -23.28 -3.96 4.17
CA GLY A 159 -24.10 -3.11 3.32
C GLY A 159 -24.04 -3.40 1.81
N LYS A 160 -23.25 -4.39 1.40
CA LYS A 160 -23.22 -4.88 0.02
C LYS A 160 -23.99 -6.18 -0.10
N PRO A 161 -24.78 -6.39 -1.19
CA PRO A 161 -25.48 -7.65 -1.43
C PRO A 161 -24.46 -8.71 -1.87
N ILE A 162 -24.02 -9.54 -0.95
CA ILE A 162 -23.07 -10.64 -1.19
C ILE A 162 -23.85 -11.92 -1.45
N ALA A 163 -23.53 -12.63 -2.55
CA ALA A 163 -24.13 -13.91 -2.88
C ALA A 163 -23.61 -15.04 -1.98
N PRO A 164 -24.38 -16.13 -1.80
CA PRO A 164 -24.00 -17.25 -0.94
C PRO A 164 -22.75 -18.02 -1.38
N ASP A 165 -22.36 -17.92 -2.66
CA ASP A 165 -21.18 -18.59 -3.21
C ASP A 165 -19.86 -17.88 -2.85
N VAL A 166 -19.94 -16.70 -2.25
CA VAL A 166 -18.75 -15.92 -1.88
C VAL A 166 -18.09 -16.49 -0.64
N ASP A 167 -16.86 -16.96 -0.81
CA ASP A 167 -16.02 -17.46 0.28
C ASP A 167 -14.87 -16.48 0.55
N PHE A 168 -14.97 -15.75 1.67
CA PHE A 168 -13.95 -14.78 2.07
C PHE A 168 -12.59 -15.40 2.39
N GLU A 169 -12.54 -16.66 2.80
CA GLU A 169 -11.26 -17.34 3.04
C GLU A 169 -10.54 -17.61 1.72
N SER A 170 -11.25 -18.11 0.72
CA SER A 170 -10.70 -18.27 -0.63
C SER A 170 -10.20 -16.96 -1.22
N ILE A 171 -10.96 -15.87 -1.05
CA ILE A 171 -10.55 -14.55 -1.51
C ILE A 171 -9.28 -14.09 -0.77
N ALA A 172 -9.22 -14.28 0.55
CA ALA A 172 -8.07 -13.90 1.35
C ALA A 172 -6.79 -14.67 0.95
N HIS A 173 -6.91 -15.95 0.63
CA HIS A 173 -5.81 -16.74 0.09
C HIS A 173 -5.36 -16.27 -1.30
N ALA A 174 -6.30 -15.85 -2.14
CA ALA A 174 -6.01 -15.36 -3.48
C ALA A 174 -5.46 -13.92 -3.53
N THR A 175 -5.49 -13.19 -2.43
CA THR A 175 -5.12 -11.76 -2.34
C THR A 175 -3.93 -11.51 -1.41
N VAL A 176 -2.96 -12.43 -1.41
CA VAL A 176 -1.69 -12.24 -0.67
C VAL A 176 -1.01 -10.95 -1.14
N GLY A 177 -0.54 -10.14 -0.19
CA GLY A 177 0.08 -8.85 -0.48
C GLY A 177 -0.89 -7.68 -0.67
N PHE A 178 -2.20 -7.92 -0.66
CA PHE A 178 -3.19 -6.84 -0.70
C PHE A 178 -3.24 -6.09 0.63
N THR A 179 -3.31 -4.77 0.54
CA THR A 179 -3.57 -3.90 1.69
C THR A 179 -5.06 -3.85 2.01
N GLY A 180 -5.42 -3.25 3.14
CA GLY A 180 -6.83 -2.99 3.46
C GLY A 180 -7.53 -2.14 2.39
N ALA A 181 -6.83 -1.15 1.84
CA ALA A 181 -7.34 -0.30 0.75
C ALA A 181 -7.55 -1.10 -0.54
N ASP A 182 -6.64 -2.02 -0.87
CA ASP A 182 -6.79 -2.89 -2.04
C ASP A 182 -8.01 -3.81 -1.91
N LEU A 183 -8.25 -4.37 -0.72
CA LEU A 183 -9.40 -5.23 -0.45
C LEU A 183 -10.73 -4.46 -0.46
N GLU A 184 -10.73 -3.23 0.02
CA GLU A 184 -11.88 -2.33 -0.11
C GLU A 184 -12.19 -2.04 -1.58
N ASN A 185 -11.17 -1.68 -2.35
CA ASN A 185 -11.28 -1.42 -3.78
C ASN A 185 -11.74 -2.67 -4.55
N LEU A 186 -11.22 -3.84 -4.20
CA LEU A 186 -11.65 -5.12 -4.77
C LEU A 186 -13.17 -5.33 -4.66
N LEU A 187 -13.72 -5.17 -3.47
CA LEU A 187 -15.16 -5.35 -3.25
C LEU A 187 -15.98 -4.23 -3.90
N ASN A 188 -15.45 -3.01 -3.95
CA ASN A 188 -16.10 -1.91 -4.65
C ASN A 188 -16.15 -2.15 -6.17
N GLU A 189 -15.06 -2.58 -6.78
CA GLU A 189 -15.00 -2.92 -8.21
C GLU A 189 -15.90 -4.11 -8.54
N ALA A 190 -15.96 -5.13 -7.67
CA ALA A 190 -16.87 -6.24 -7.83
C ALA A 190 -18.35 -5.81 -7.78
N ALA A 191 -18.69 -4.89 -6.89
CA ALA A 191 -20.02 -4.30 -6.80
C ALA A 191 -20.40 -3.52 -8.06
N LEU A 192 -19.47 -2.68 -8.57
CA LEU A 192 -19.66 -1.93 -9.81
C LEU A 192 -19.85 -2.87 -11.02
N LEU A 193 -19.09 -3.96 -11.07
CA LEU A 193 -19.20 -4.96 -12.13
C LEU A 193 -20.54 -5.68 -12.07
N ALA A 194 -20.98 -6.09 -10.88
CA ALA A 194 -22.29 -6.72 -10.69
C ALA A 194 -23.44 -5.79 -11.12
N ALA A 195 -23.39 -4.52 -10.72
CA ALA A 195 -24.37 -3.52 -11.12
C ALA A 195 -24.41 -3.31 -12.64
N ARG A 196 -23.24 -3.21 -13.28
CA ARG A 196 -23.12 -3.01 -14.72
C ARG A 196 -23.64 -4.19 -15.54
N THR A 197 -23.56 -5.40 -14.99
CA THR A 197 -24.09 -6.64 -15.63
C THR A 197 -25.52 -6.96 -15.19
N GLY A 198 -26.19 -6.05 -14.46
CA GLY A 198 -27.59 -6.21 -14.05
C GLY A 198 -27.81 -7.25 -12.95
N LYS A 199 -26.77 -7.68 -12.25
CA LYS A 199 -26.88 -8.64 -11.14
C LYS A 199 -27.38 -7.96 -9.87
N LYS A 200 -28.12 -8.68 -9.05
CA LYS A 200 -28.65 -8.20 -7.77
C LYS A 200 -27.71 -8.45 -6.58
N ALA A 201 -26.68 -9.28 -6.78
CA ALA A 201 -25.70 -9.62 -5.76
C ALA A 201 -24.33 -9.83 -6.40
N ILE A 202 -23.28 -9.64 -5.57
CA ILE A 202 -21.89 -9.85 -5.93
C ILE A 202 -21.59 -11.34 -5.77
N THR A 203 -21.19 -12.02 -6.85
CA THR A 203 -20.76 -13.42 -6.83
C THR A 203 -19.25 -13.56 -6.87
N MET A 204 -18.73 -14.78 -6.70
CA MET A 204 -17.28 -15.03 -6.83
C MET A 204 -16.75 -14.61 -8.20
N ALA A 205 -17.53 -14.75 -9.27
CA ALA A 205 -17.10 -14.37 -10.61
C ALA A 205 -16.76 -12.88 -10.74
N GLU A 206 -17.56 -11.98 -10.13
CA GLU A 206 -17.26 -10.55 -10.10
C GLU A 206 -16.05 -10.24 -9.24
N ILE A 207 -15.86 -10.98 -8.15
CA ILE A 207 -14.71 -10.80 -7.25
C ILE A 207 -13.42 -11.25 -7.94
N ASP A 208 -13.42 -12.37 -8.63
CA ASP A 208 -12.27 -12.87 -9.38
C ASP A 208 -11.87 -11.90 -10.50
N GLU A 209 -12.84 -11.38 -11.27
CA GLU A 209 -12.58 -10.38 -12.31
C GLU A 209 -12.09 -9.04 -11.71
N ALA A 210 -12.64 -8.64 -10.56
CA ALA A 210 -12.19 -7.43 -9.87
C ALA A 210 -10.77 -7.60 -9.31
N ALA A 211 -10.41 -8.76 -8.77
CA ALA A 211 -9.05 -9.05 -8.31
C ALA A 211 -8.06 -8.93 -9.46
N LEU A 212 -8.38 -9.55 -10.61
CA LEU A 212 -7.56 -9.47 -11.81
C LEU A 212 -7.41 -8.02 -12.30
N LYS A 213 -8.47 -7.22 -12.23
CA LYS A 213 -8.43 -5.80 -12.58
C LYS A 213 -7.53 -4.99 -11.64
N VAL A 214 -7.53 -5.28 -10.35
CA VAL A 214 -6.68 -4.61 -9.37
C VAL A 214 -5.21 -4.97 -9.60
N GLU A 215 -4.90 -6.24 -9.88
CA GLU A 215 -3.53 -6.73 -10.07
C GLU A 215 -2.93 -6.31 -11.42
N VAL A 216 -3.66 -6.51 -12.50
CA VAL A 216 -3.13 -6.39 -13.88
C VAL A 216 -3.73 -5.21 -14.64
N GLY A 217 -4.85 -4.67 -14.17
CA GLY A 217 -5.56 -3.59 -14.83
C GLY A 217 -6.76 -4.06 -15.65
N SER A 218 -7.48 -3.07 -16.19
CA SER A 218 -8.69 -3.33 -16.98
C SER A 218 -8.38 -3.95 -18.34
N GLU A 219 -9.23 -4.89 -18.78
CA GLU A 219 -9.14 -5.50 -20.10
C GLU A 219 -9.32 -4.47 -21.22
N LYS A 220 -8.42 -4.51 -22.22
CA LYS A 220 -8.47 -3.65 -23.40
C LYS A 220 -9.25 -4.31 -24.54
N LYS A 221 -10.57 -4.29 -24.49
CA LYS A 221 -11.46 -4.93 -25.48
C LYS A 221 -11.33 -4.38 -26.91
N SER A 222 -10.89 -3.15 -27.06
CA SER A 222 -10.74 -2.49 -28.37
C SER A 222 -9.40 -2.73 -29.04
N HIS A 223 -8.43 -3.30 -28.35
CA HIS A 223 -7.09 -3.52 -28.90
C HIS A 223 -7.02 -4.80 -29.72
N LYS A 224 -7.04 -4.68 -31.04
CA LYS A 224 -6.85 -5.80 -31.97
C LYS A 224 -5.36 -6.02 -32.19
N MET A 225 -4.80 -7.06 -31.61
CA MET A 225 -3.46 -7.52 -31.92
C MET A 225 -3.42 -8.18 -33.29
N ASN A 226 -2.38 -7.90 -34.09
CA ASN A 226 -2.13 -8.66 -35.31
C ASN A 226 -1.59 -10.07 -34.98
N GLU A 227 -1.64 -11.00 -35.93
CA GLU A 227 -1.25 -12.39 -35.68
C GLU A 227 0.22 -12.56 -35.28
N LYS A 228 1.11 -11.71 -35.76
CA LYS A 228 2.53 -11.71 -35.38
C LYS A 228 2.67 -11.33 -33.90
N ALA A 229 1.98 -10.28 -33.43
CA ALA A 229 1.99 -9.84 -32.05
C ALA A 229 1.34 -10.87 -31.13
N LYS A 230 0.21 -11.47 -31.53
CA LYS A 230 -0.43 -12.57 -30.76
C LYS A 230 0.53 -13.75 -30.57
N ARG A 231 1.20 -14.17 -31.65
CA ARG A 231 2.15 -15.27 -31.59
C ARG A 231 3.32 -14.94 -30.65
N LEU A 232 3.89 -13.74 -30.77
CA LEU A 232 4.97 -13.28 -29.91
C LEU A 232 4.55 -13.32 -28.43
N THR A 233 3.43 -12.68 -28.12
CA THR A 233 2.89 -12.64 -26.74
C THR A 233 2.59 -14.04 -26.22
N ALA A 234 1.99 -14.91 -27.04
CA ALA A 234 1.65 -16.26 -26.62
C ALA A 234 2.88 -17.09 -26.23
N TYR A 235 3.95 -17.02 -27.02
CA TYR A 235 5.19 -17.71 -26.68
C TYR A 235 5.91 -17.09 -25.49
N HIS A 236 5.88 -15.77 -25.36
CA HIS A 236 6.43 -15.06 -24.20
C HIS A 236 5.77 -15.52 -22.91
N GLU A 237 4.45 -15.41 -22.82
CA GLU A 237 3.68 -15.81 -21.63
C GLU A 237 3.77 -17.33 -21.35
N ALA A 238 3.74 -18.14 -22.42
CA ALA A 238 3.96 -19.57 -22.27
C ALA A 238 5.38 -19.88 -21.76
N GLY A 239 6.36 -19.09 -22.13
CA GLY A 239 7.73 -19.21 -21.62
C GLY A 239 7.81 -19.04 -20.12
N HIS A 240 7.15 -18.01 -19.59
CA HIS A 240 7.03 -17.82 -18.14
C HIS A 240 6.33 -19.01 -17.47
N ALA A 241 5.19 -19.43 -18.02
CA ALA A 241 4.40 -20.49 -17.43
C ALA A 241 5.12 -21.85 -17.42
N VAL A 242 5.78 -22.21 -18.53
CA VAL A 242 6.55 -23.47 -18.64
C VAL A 242 7.75 -23.45 -17.69
N SER A 243 8.51 -22.34 -17.66
CA SER A 243 9.64 -22.21 -16.73
C SER A 243 9.17 -22.39 -15.28
N ASN A 244 8.15 -21.67 -14.87
CA ASN A 244 7.64 -21.74 -13.50
C ASN A 244 7.03 -23.09 -13.13
N PHE A 245 6.48 -23.82 -14.11
CA PHE A 245 5.92 -25.16 -13.87
C PHE A 245 7.00 -26.18 -13.45
N TYR A 246 8.24 -26.02 -13.90
CA TYR A 246 9.35 -26.91 -13.59
C TYR A 246 10.25 -26.40 -12.46
N LEU A 247 9.92 -25.29 -11.82
CA LEU A 247 10.66 -24.72 -10.70
C LEU A 247 9.97 -25.02 -9.39
N ASP A 248 10.76 -25.43 -8.38
CA ASP A 248 10.22 -25.92 -7.11
C ASP A 248 9.90 -24.81 -6.11
N HIS A 249 10.49 -23.61 -6.28
CA HIS A 249 10.45 -22.55 -5.27
C HIS A 249 9.77 -21.27 -5.76
N VAL A 250 8.91 -21.38 -6.78
CA VAL A 250 8.08 -20.26 -7.27
C VAL A 250 6.62 -20.52 -7.01
N ASP A 251 5.84 -19.46 -6.95
CA ASP A 251 4.40 -19.56 -6.82
C ASP A 251 3.78 -20.21 -8.07
N PRO A 252 2.76 -21.06 -7.91
CA PRO A 252 2.14 -21.75 -9.05
C PRO A 252 1.50 -20.77 -10.00
N VAL A 253 1.60 -21.07 -11.31
CA VAL A 253 0.91 -20.33 -12.35
C VAL A 253 -0.59 -20.55 -12.20
N HIS A 254 -1.33 -19.48 -12.04
CA HIS A 254 -2.78 -19.49 -11.91
C HIS A 254 -3.48 -19.26 -13.24
N GLN A 255 -2.99 -18.29 -14.02
CA GLN A 255 -3.61 -17.91 -15.28
C GLN A 255 -2.57 -17.36 -16.26
N ILE A 256 -2.78 -17.66 -17.54
CA ILE A 256 -2.03 -17.09 -18.66
C ILE A 256 -3.02 -16.40 -19.58
N SER A 257 -2.72 -15.25 -20.09
CA SER A 257 -3.54 -14.56 -21.08
C SER A 257 -2.71 -13.76 -22.06
N ILE A 258 -3.13 -13.77 -23.32
CA ILE A 258 -2.62 -12.89 -24.38
C ILE A 258 -3.53 -11.66 -24.58
N ILE A 259 -4.58 -11.53 -23.79
CA ILE A 259 -5.48 -10.38 -23.86
C ILE A 259 -4.85 -9.22 -23.09
N PRO A 260 -4.63 -8.08 -23.75
CA PRO A 260 -4.01 -6.94 -23.10
C PRO A 260 -4.85 -6.38 -21.95
N ARG A 261 -4.18 -6.11 -20.81
CA ARG A 261 -4.78 -5.44 -19.65
C ARG A 261 -3.84 -4.34 -19.14
N GLY A 262 -4.39 -3.19 -18.79
CA GLY A 262 -3.58 -2.09 -18.28
C GLY A 262 -2.41 -1.73 -19.22
N MET A 263 -1.20 -1.83 -18.73
CA MET A 263 0.04 -1.64 -19.51
C MET A 263 0.60 -2.95 -20.11
N ALA A 264 0.05 -4.10 -19.71
CA ALA A 264 0.53 -5.40 -20.15
C ALA A 264 -0.08 -5.80 -21.51
N GLY A 265 0.75 -6.32 -22.42
CA GLY A 265 0.33 -6.89 -23.70
C GLY A 265 -0.25 -8.30 -23.58
N GLY A 266 0.16 -9.03 -22.58
CA GLY A 266 -0.31 -10.30 -22.06
C GLY A 266 0.11 -10.41 -20.62
N TYR A 267 -0.19 -11.50 -19.93
CA TYR A 267 0.27 -11.72 -18.55
C TYR A 267 0.27 -13.20 -18.18
N THR A 268 1.18 -13.53 -17.29
CA THR A 268 1.21 -14.80 -16.54
C THR A 268 1.03 -14.47 -15.06
N LEU A 269 -0.10 -14.86 -14.51
CA LEU A 269 -0.47 -14.59 -13.14
C LEU A 269 -0.09 -15.76 -12.23
N HIS A 270 0.61 -15.45 -11.15
CA HIS A 270 0.96 -16.37 -10.07
C HIS A 270 0.10 -16.09 -8.86
N ARG A 271 -0.28 -17.13 -8.13
CA ARG A 271 -0.93 -16.97 -6.84
C ARG A 271 -0.07 -17.57 -5.74
N PRO A 272 0.40 -16.75 -4.80
CA PRO A 272 1.09 -17.24 -3.62
C PRO A 272 0.19 -18.23 -2.86
N THR A 273 0.81 -19.30 -2.37
CA THR A 273 0.11 -20.31 -1.57
C THR A 273 0.10 -19.97 -0.08
N GLU A 274 1.02 -19.09 0.34
CA GLU A 274 1.19 -18.70 1.74
C GLU A 274 1.77 -17.27 1.86
N ASP A 275 1.55 -16.66 3.01
CA ASP A 275 2.18 -15.38 3.37
C ASP A 275 3.63 -15.64 3.80
N LYS A 276 4.60 -15.05 3.10
CA LYS A 276 6.04 -15.21 3.38
C LYS A 276 6.65 -13.91 3.88
N ASN A 277 7.48 -14.01 4.91
CA ASN A 277 8.22 -12.86 5.45
C ASN A 277 9.67 -12.79 4.92
N TYR A 278 10.18 -13.86 4.36
CA TYR A 278 11.55 -13.98 3.87
C TYR A 278 11.57 -14.74 2.54
N THR A 279 12.54 -14.40 1.70
CA THR A 279 12.82 -15.09 0.44
C THR A 279 14.19 -15.75 0.55
N SER A 280 14.26 -17.04 0.29
CA SER A 280 15.50 -17.80 0.31
C SER A 280 16.32 -17.57 -0.97
N LYS A 281 17.61 -17.92 -0.95
CA LYS A 281 18.46 -17.87 -2.14
C LYS A 281 17.90 -18.70 -3.30
N ASN A 282 17.34 -19.88 -3.01
CA ASN A 282 16.78 -20.75 -4.05
C ASN A 282 15.53 -20.14 -4.66
N GLU A 283 14.66 -19.52 -3.85
CA GLU A 283 13.49 -18.80 -4.35
C GLU A 283 13.89 -17.60 -5.22
N MET A 284 14.94 -16.86 -4.86
CA MET A 284 15.45 -15.77 -5.70
C MET A 284 15.98 -16.29 -7.05
N LEU A 285 16.77 -17.38 -7.05
CA LEU A 285 17.29 -18.00 -8.26
C LEU A 285 16.17 -18.51 -9.18
N ASP A 286 15.19 -19.21 -8.61
CA ASP A 286 14.06 -19.71 -9.38
C ASP A 286 13.21 -18.56 -9.92
N SER A 287 13.03 -17.48 -9.16
CA SER A 287 12.35 -16.27 -9.62
C SER A 287 13.06 -15.61 -10.82
N LEU A 288 14.40 -15.56 -10.81
CA LEU A 288 15.17 -15.08 -11.94
C LEU A 288 14.93 -15.92 -13.21
N VAL A 289 14.93 -17.25 -13.06
CA VAL A 289 14.66 -18.16 -14.19
C VAL A 289 13.25 -17.95 -14.71
N GLY A 290 12.27 -17.86 -13.84
CA GLY A 290 10.87 -17.62 -14.20
C GLY A 290 10.67 -16.29 -14.93
N LEU A 291 11.29 -15.20 -14.44
CA LEU A 291 11.23 -13.87 -15.07
C LEU A 291 11.85 -13.85 -16.47
N LEU A 292 12.93 -14.58 -16.68
CA LEU A 292 13.60 -14.63 -17.98
C LEU A 292 12.97 -15.61 -18.98
N GLY A 293 12.05 -16.46 -18.53
CA GLY A 293 11.41 -17.50 -19.33
C GLY A 293 10.74 -16.99 -20.61
N GLY A 294 10.04 -15.85 -20.53
CA GLY A 294 9.40 -15.24 -21.68
C GLY A 294 10.39 -14.82 -22.77
N ARG A 295 11.46 -14.12 -22.38
CA ARG A 295 12.53 -13.70 -23.30
C ARG A 295 13.23 -14.90 -23.96
N VAL A 296 13.50 -15.94 -23.19
CA VAL A 296 14.13 -17.16 -23.70
C VAL A 296 13.23 -17.85 -24.72
N ALA A 297 11.94 -17.94 -24.44
CA ALA A 297 10.96 -18.50 -25.37
C ALA A 297 10.88 -17.71 -26.69
N GLU A 298 10.92 -16.38 -26.65
CA GLU A 298 11.02 -15.54 -27.85
C GLU A 298 12.27 -15.89 -28.68
N ALA A 299 13.44 -15.94 -28.05
CA ALA A 299 14.69 -16.26 -28.73
C ALA A 299 14.68 -17.66 -29.37
N LEU A 300 14.15 -18.67 -28.66
CA LEU A 300 14.15 -20.06 -29.14
C LEU A 300 13.13 -20.33 -30.24
N VAL A 301 11.95 -19.74 -30.17
CA VAL A 301 10.82 -20.09 -31.04
C VAL A 301 10.59 -19.07 -32.15
N ILE A 302 10.77 -17.78 -31.83
CA ILE A 302 10.60 -16.69 -32.83
C ILE A 302 11.90 -16.39 -33.53
N GLY A 303 13.06 -16.70 -32.90
CA GLY A 303 14.39 -16.39 -33.42
C GLY A 303 14.78 -14.91 -33.28
N ASP A 304 14.03 -14.16 -32.50
CA ASP A 304 14.24 -12.73 -32.23
C ASP A 304 13.79 -12.42 -30.80
N VAL A 305 14.11 -11.24 -30.30
CA VAL A 305 13.71 -10.77 -28.96
C VAL A 305 13.05 -9.41 -29.08
N SER A 306 12.05 -9.17 -28.23
CA SER A 306 11.29 -7.93 -28.23
C SER A 306 11.53 -7.10 -26.95
N THR A 307 11.02 -5.88 -26.95
CA THR A 307 10.98 -5.02 -25.76
C THR A 307 9.93 -5.48 -24.73
N GLY A 308 9.14 -6.52 -25.04
CA GLY A 308 8.14 -7.07 -24.12
C GLY A 308 8.72 -7.57 -22.80
N ALA A 309 9.99 -8.01 -22.82
CA ALA A 309 10.71 -8.47 -21.63
C ALA A 309 11.35 -7.34 -20.77
N SER A 310 11.13 -6.06 -21.10
CA SER A 310 11.80 -4.95 -20.38
C SER A 310 11.47 -4.93 -18.89
N ASN A 311 10.21 -5.10 -18.52
CA ASN A 311 9.77 -5.16 -17.14
C ASN A 311 10.32 -6.39 -16.40
N ASP A 312 10.40 -7.55 -17.08
CA ASP A 312 10.94 -8.78 -16.49
C ASP A 312 12.42 -8.65 -16.19
N ILE A 313 13.18 -8.00 -17.09
CA ILE A 313 14.60 -7.72 -16.90
C ILE A 313 14.82 -6.73 -15.75
N GLU A 314 14.00 -5.68 -15.67
CA GLU A 314 14.03 -4.72 -14.56
C GLU A 314 13.80 -5.42 -13.22
N ARG A 315 12.74 -6.20 -13.10
CA ARG A 315 12.45 -6.99 -11.91
C ARG A 315 13.54 -8.02 -11.58
N ALA A 316 14.11 -8.66 -12.59
CA ALA A 316 15.23 -9.58 -12.40
C ALA A 316 16.50 -8.88 -11.91
N THR A 317 16.67 -7.60 -12.23
CA THR A 317 17.83 -6.81 -11.79
C THR A 317 17.66 -6.31 -10.34
N GLU A 318 16.43 -6.22 -9.85
CA GLU A 318 16.12 -5.82 -8.47
C GLU A 318 16.29 -6.97 -7.44
N ILE A 319 16.33 -8.23 -7.90
CA ILE A 319 16.55 -9.43 -7.07
C ILE A 319 18.05 -9.60 -6.76
#